data_b7c96374ce0dd20776e98997f04d0525
#
_entry.id   b7c96374ce0dd20776e98997f04d0525
#
_cell.length_a   1.000
_cell.length_b   1.000
_cell.length_c   1.000
_cell.angle_alpha   90.00
_cell.angle_beta   90.00
_cell.angle_gamma   90.00
#
_symmetry.space_group_name_H-M   'P 1'
#
loop_
_entity.id
_entity.type
_entity.pdbx_description
1 polymer ?
#
loop_
_entity_poly.entity_id
_entity_poly.type
_entity_poly.pdbx_seq_one_letter_code
_entity_poly.pdbx_strand_id
1 'polypeptide(L)'
;MTRRLVCFAVCFVCCMASLTAPALADAPRPNIVVILVDDMGYSDIGCYGSEIETPHIDKLAANGLRFTQFYNYGRCCPTRAALMTGLHPHQAGIGHMTEPPEQPLGFEGAYQGYLNENCTTLAEVLRTADYSTLMTGKWHLGYHKKSCWPQQRGFEKFYGGMSGAFNYFKPEGNRGITDGNQPVEVGDDFYSTDAFTDKGIEFISEAKKADPDKPFFLYLAHNAPHWPLNAKWKDYQKYKGKYVDGWEALMKTRLARQKELGLFEEDIVPAPHVGPKWSSLSDKKREDLDSIMAAYAGCIDGIDQSVGRLTGYLEESGQLDNTVIFFLSDNGACQEGGILGQGNEEWVRNPPAGTAGVRQGLAWANASNTPFRLYKHFVHEGGAATPMIAHWPAGIPASMRGRFARQHAYLADFMPTCMELAGANYPDNIPTTAGKSMAGLLGGSAEPVHSEPIYWEHEGNAAVRWGDWKLVREYKKPWELFDIAKDRTEMNNLAKSESAQRDKMVAMWETWAKKHEVAFPERFNMYQFLNKKRKQAEEAAKRK
;
A
#
# COMPACT_ATOMS: atom_id res chain seq x y z
N MET A 1 -34.74 50.42 63.54
CA MET A 1 -35.34 49.31 62.74
C MET A 1 -34.41 48.97 61.60
N THR A 2 -33.51 48.03 61.82
CA THR A 2 -32.47 47.60 60.90
C THR A 2 -32.81 46.22 60.38
N ARG A 3 -33.13 46.09 59.06
CA ARG A 3 -33.34 44.81 58.35
C ARG A 3 -32.00 44.27 57.85
N ARG A 4 -31.59 43.13 58.37
CA ARG A 4 -30.45 42.34 57.83
C ARG A 4 -30.93 41.52 56.66
N LEU A 5 -30.30 41.72 55.49
CA LEU A 5 -30.37 40.82 54.32
C LEU A 5 -29.40 39.67 54.53
N VAL A 6 -29.87 38.43 54.44
CA VAL A 6 -29.06 37.21 54.40
C VAL A 6 -29.01 36.78 52.97
N CYS A 7 -27.81 36.85 52.38
CA CYS A 7 -27.51 36.26 51.03
C CYS A 7 -27.20 34.78 51.21
N PHE A 8 -28.03 33.90 50.63
CA PHE A 8 -27.67 32.49 50.41
C PHE A 8 -26.87 32.36 49.13
N ALA A 9 -25.59 31.97 49.26
CA ALA A 9 -24.76 31.55 48.12
C ALA A 9 -24.98 30.06 47.87
N VAL A 10 -25.61 29.72 46.75
CA VAL A 10 -25.71 28.32 46.27
C VAL A 10 -24.48 28.01 45.48
N CYS A 11 -23.56 27.20 46.04
CA CYS A 11 -22.45 26.60 45.31
C CYS A 11 -22.95 25.48 44.41
N PHE A 12 -22.94 25.70 43.09
CA PHE A 12 -23.14 24.67 42.09
C PHE A 12 -21.80 23.93 41.89
N VAL A 13 -21.65 22.77 42.52
CA VAL A 13 -20.51 21.86 42.21
C VAL A 13 -20.82 21.12 40.93
N CYS A 14 -20.25 21.56 39.82
CA CYS A 14 -20.22 20.81 38.55
C CYS A 14 -19.29 19.61 38.71
N CYS A 15 -19.83 18.42 39.01
CA CYS A 15 -19.11 17.17 38.79
C CYS A 15 -18.90 16.96 37.30
N MET A 16 -17.75 17.35 36.77
CA MET A 16 -17.27 16.83 35.49
C MET A 16 -16.89 15.36 35.72
N ALA A 17 -17.78 14.45 35.35
CA ALA A 17 -17.44 13.06 35.19
C ALA A 17 -16.47 12.98 33.98
N SER A 18 -15.18 12.85 34.26
CA SER A 18 -14.18 12.46 33.27
C SER A 18 -14.55 11.06 32.84
N LEU A 19 -15.19 10.94 31.66
CA LEU A 19 -15.32 9.69 30.93
C LEU A 19 -13.91 9.31 30.46
N THR A 20 -13.16 8.63 31.34
CA THR A 20 -11.97 7.91 30.92
C THR A 20 -12.44 6.81 29.97
N ALA A 21 -12.09 6.90 28.70
CA ALA A 21 -12.22 5.78 27.79
C ALA A 21 -11.56 4.55 28.44
N PRO A 22 -12.18 3.35 28.40
CA PRO A 22 -11.55 2.17 28.96
C PRO A 22 -10.19 2.00 28.27
N ALA A 23 -9.15 1.83 29.08
CA ALA A 23 -7.82 1.55 28.56
C ALA A 23 -7.90 0.25 27.75
N LEU A 24 -7.33 0.24 26.55
CA LEU A 24 -7.15 -0.94 25.68
C LEU A 24 -6.46 -2.13 26.39
N ALA A 25 -5.96 -1.92 27.60
CA ALA A 25 -5.18 -2.88 28.39
C ALA A 25 -5.97 -4.12 28.87
N ASP A 26 -7.32 -4.08 28.91
CA ASP A 26 -8.15 -5.21 29.39
C ASP A 26 -8.94 -5.92 28.28
N ALA A 27 -8.85 -5.45 27.03
CA ALA A 27 -9.48 -6.13 25.89
C ALA A 27 -8.62 -7.32 25.43
N PRO A 28 -9.23 -8.43 24.98
CA PRO A 28 -8.48 -9.54 24.39
C PRO A 28 -7.63 -9.01 23.22
N ARG A 29 -6.36 -9.43 23.14
CA ARG A 29 -5.47 -9.09 22.04
C ARG A 29 -6.14 -9.44 20.70
N PRO A 30 -6.26 -8.49 19.75
CA PRO A 30 -6.96 -8.75 18.49
C PRO A 30 -6.17 -9.67 17.58
N ASN A 31 -6.86 -10.43 16.73
CA ASN A 31 -6.24 -10.94 15.52
C ASN A 31 -5.87 -9.76 14.60
N ILE A 32 -4.81 -9.91 13.83
CA ILE A 32 -4.31 -8.86 12.93
C ILE A 32 -4.30 -9.40 11.50
N VAL A 33 -4.96 -8.70 10.59
CA VAL A 33 -4.96 -9.01 9.15
C VAL A 33 -4.47 -7.78 8.40
N VAL A 34 -3.44 -7.97 7.57
CA VAL A 34 -2.98 -6.94 6.63
C VAL A 34 -3.21 -7.45 5.22
N ILE A 35 -4.12 -6.82 4.49
CA ILE A 35 -4.41 -7.08 3.08
C ILE A 35 -3.69 -6.03 2.26
N LEU A 36 -2.59 -6.41 1.62
CA LEU A 36 -1.81 -5.55 0.76
C LEU A 36 -2.05 -5.93 -0.70
N VAL A 37 -2.47 -4.96 -1.52
CA VAL A 37 -2.62 -5.13 -2.96
C VAL A 37 -1.48 -4.45 -3.70
N ASP A 38 -1.22 -4.84 -4.94
CA ASP A 38 -0.02 -4.49 -5.71
C ASP A 38 -0.39 -3.62 -6.91
N ASP A 39 0.06 -2.38 -6.95
CA ASP A 39 -0.16 -1.42 -8.05
C ASP A 39 -1.60 -0.86 -8.17
N MET A 40 -2.39 -0.80 -7.12
CA MET A 40 -3.72 -0.21 -7.15
C MET A 40 -3.66 1.31 -6.91
N GLY A 41 -4.29 2.09 -7.78
CA GLY A 41 -4.34 3.55 -7.67
C GLY A 41 -5.24 4.05 -6.55
N TYR A 42 -5.06 5.33 -6.19
CA TYR A 42 -5.78 5.96 -5.07
C TYR A 42 -7.31 5.96 -5.24
N SER A 43 -7.78 6.08 -6.47
CA SER A 43 -9.22 6.20 -6.78
C SER A 43 -9.86 4.91 -7.29
N ASP A 44 -9.24 3.74 -7.13
CA ASP A 44 -9.66 2.51 -7.82
C ASP A 44 -10.65 1.64 -7.03
N ILE A 45 -11.10 2.05 -5.83
CA ILE A 45 -12.13 1.36 -5.04
C ILE A 45 -13.32 2.28 -4.78
N GLY A 46 -14.53 1.72 -4.62
CA GLY A 46 -15.78 2.47 -4.54
C GLY A 46 -15.79 3.54 -3.44
N CYS A 47 -15.32 3.21 -2.24
CA CYS A 47 -15.25 4.14 -1.11
C CYS A 47 -14.18 5.24 -1.25
N TYR A 48 -13.38 5.23 -2.34
CA TYR A 48 -12.47 6.30 -2.77
C TYR A 48 -12.83 6.87 -4.14
N GLY A 49 -14.05 6.63 -4.63
CA GLY A 49 -14.64 7.31 -5.79
C GLY A 49 -14.66 6.52 -7.09
N SER A 50 -14.27 5.24 -7.10
CA SER A 50 -14.29 4.39 -8.28
C SER A 50 -15.69 4.01 -8.75
N GLU A 51 -15.80 3.73 -10.05
CA GLU A 51 -16.91 3.02 -10.70
C GLU A 51 -16.75 1.50 -10.63
N ILE A 52 -15.58 1.02 -10.21
CA ILE A 52 -15.33 -0.42 -10.01
C ILE A 52 -16.13 -0.87 -8.80
N GLU A 53 -16.85 -1.96 -8.95
CA GLU A 53 -17.70 -2.48 -7.89
C GLU A 53 -16.85 -3.21 -6.84
N THR A 54 -16.78 -2.62 -5.63
CA THR A 54 -15.99 -3.16 -4.51
C THR A 54 -16.83 -3.23 -3.21
N PRO A 55 -18.00 -3.93 -3.25
CA PRO A 55 -18.95 -3.89 -2.14
C PRO A 55 -18.40 -4.44 -0.82
N HIS A 56 -17.47 -5.41 -0.84
CA HIS A 56 -16.89 -5.99 0.37
C HIS A 56 -15.84 -5.06 0.99
N ILE A 57 -14.99 -4.44 0.17
CA ILE A 57 -14.04 -3.41 0.61
C ILE A 57 -14.80 -2.18 1.11
N ASP A 58 -15.87 -1.77 0.43
CA ASP A 58 -16.72 -0.65 0.83
C ASP A 58 -17.45 -0.94 2.16
N LYS A 59 -17.83 -2.21 2.43
CA LYS A 59 -18.38 -2.66 3.74
C LYS A 59 -17.34 -2.52 4.85
N LEU A 60 -16.08 -2.86 4.61
CA LEU A 60 -14.99 -2.61 5.57
C LEU A 60 -14.86 -1.12 5.88
N ALA A 61 -14.87 -0.28 4.84
CA ALA A 61 -14.77 1.17 4.98
C ALA A 61 -15.96 1.79 5.74
N ALA A 62 -17.17 1.33 5.46
CA ALA A 62 -18.41 1.80 6.12
C ALA A 62 -18.44 1.46 7.61
N ASN A 63 -17.80 0.36 8.02
CA ASN A 63 -17.73 -0.11 9.40
C ASN A 63 -16.36 0.10 10.05
N GLY A 64 -15.48 0.87 9.40
CA GLY A 64 -14.12 1.17 9.84
C GLY A 64 -13.75 2.63 9.66
N LEU A 65 -12.47 2.91 9.56
CA LEU A 65 -11.89 4.23 9.26
C LEU A 65 -11.26 4.23 7.87
N ARG A 66 -11.50 5.28 7.08
CA ARG A 66 -10.81 5.55 5.82
C ARG A 66 -9.75 6.63 6.02
N PHE A 67 -8.52 6.35 5.64
CA PHE A 67 -7.44 7.32 5.76
C PHE A 67 -7.35 8.19 4.50
N THR A 68 -7.39 9.51 4.66
CA THR A 68 -7.23 10.42 3.53
C THR A 68 -5.76 10.66 3.19
N GLN A 69 -4.85 10.47 4.14
CA GLN A 69 -3.42 10.77 4.05
C GLN A 69 -2.57 9.61 4.59
N PHE A 70 -2.71 8.43 3.99
CA PHE A 70 -1.82 7.31 4.27
C PHE A 70 -0.77 7.17 3.17
N TYR A 71 0.50 6.92 3.56
CA TYR A 71 1.61 6.95 2.63
C TYR A 71 2.39 5.65 2.56
N ASN A 72 2.70 5.23 1.34
CA ASN A 72 3.64 4.16 1.00
C ASN A 72 5.00 4.76 0.57
N TYR A 73 5.93 3.92 0.09
CA TYR A 73 7.25 4.38 -0.39
C TYR A 73 7.35 4.50 -1.93
N GLY A 74 6.23 4.59 -2.63
CA GLY A 74 6.16 4.79 -4.09
C GLY A 74 6.55 3.55 -4.91
N ARG A 75 7.00 2.46 -4.28
CA ARG A 75 7.43 1.24 -4.96
C ARG A 75 7.24 0.01 -4.07
N CYS A 76 6.93 -1.15 -4.69
CA CYS A 76 6.56 -2.39 -3.99
C CYS A 76 7.59 -2.88 -2.98
N CYS A 77 8.86 -3.09 -3.34
CA CYS A 77 9.86 -3.64 -2.41
C CYS A 77 10.15 -2.70 -1.23
N PRO A 78 10.46 -1.40 -1.44
CA PRO A 78 10.66 -0.46 -0.34
C PRO A 78 9.45 -0.36 0.58
N THR A 79 8.24 -0.35 0.01
CA THR A 79 6.98 -0.36 0.76
C THR A 79 6.86 -1.59 1.65
N ARG A 80 7.07 -2.79 1.06
CA ARG A 80 6.97 -4.06 1.80
C ARG A 80 8.04 -4.18 2.87
N ALA A 81 9.26 -3.65 2.63
CA ALA A 81 10.31 -3.59 3.63
C ALA A 81 9.91 -2.71 4.82
N ALA A 82 9.39 -1.51 4.57
CA ALA A 82 8.96 -0.60 5.64
C ALA A 82 7.77 -1.16 6.43
N LEU A 83 6.78 -1.76 5.75
CA LEU A 83 5.63 -2.41 6.39
C LEU A 83 6.08 -3.54 7.32
N MET A 84 6.98 -4.40 6.85
CA MET A 84 7.41 -5.57 7.61
C MET A 84 8.38 -5.24 8.74
N THR A 85 9.17 -4.17 8.63
CA THR A 85 10.25 -3.89 9.59
C THR A 85 10.01 -2.67 10.47
N GLY A 86 9.08 -1.78 10.09
CA GLY A 86 8.90 -0.49 10.76
C GLY A 86 10.07 0.48 10.55
N LEU A 87 11.02 0.16 9.68
CA LEU A 87 12.21 0.95 9.37
C LEU A 87 12.05 1.70 8.04
N HIS A 88 12.93 2.67 7.80
CA HIS A 88 13.11 3.16 6.44
C HIS A 88 13.67 2.02 5.56
N PRO A 89 13.26 1.89 4.29
CA PRO A 89 13.71 0.81 3.41
C PRO A 89 15.23 0.67 3.30
N HIS A 90 15.97 1.79 3.34
CA HIS A 90 17.43 1.84 3.32
C HIS A 90 18.05 1.14 4.53
N GLN A 91 17.46 1.31 5.73
CA GLN A 91 17.91 0.63 6.94
C GLN A 91 17.72 -0.89 6.87
N ALA A 92 16.67 -1.33 6.14
CA ALA A 92 16.40 -2.74 5.93
C ALA A 92 17.18 -3.37 4.75
N GLY A 93 17.98 -2.58 4.01
CA GLY A 93 18.75 -3.04 2.85
C GLY A 93 17.99 -3.02 1.52
N ILE A 94 16.80 -2.42 1.48
CA ILE A 94 15.90 -2.38 0.29
C ILE A 94 15.55 -0.93 -0.05
N GLY A 95 16.56 -0.07 -0.21
CA GLY A 95 16.39 1.32 -0.66
C GLY A 95 15.92 1.44 -2.12
N HIS A 96 16.04 0.37 -2.92
CA HIS A 96 15.47 0.26 -4.26
C HIS A 96 14.81 -1.12 -4.47
N MET A 97 14.71 -1.58 -5.73
CA MET A 97 14.16 -2.89 -6.07
C MET A 97 15.00 -4.05 -5.52
N THR A 98 14.34 -5.16 -5.19
CA THR A 98 15.02 -6.43 -4.91
C THR A 98 15.76 -6.94 -6.14
N GLU A 99 16.74 -7.81 -5.92
CA GLU A 99 17.40 -8.51 -7.01
C GLU A 99 16.39 -9.34 -7.83
N PRO A 100 16.48 -9.30 -9.17
CA PRO A 100 15.63 -10.12 -10.02
C PRO A 100 15.85 -11.61 -9.74
N PRO A 101 14.80 -12.47 -9.81
CA PRO A 101 14.94 -13.90 -9.59
C PRO A 101 15.83 -14.59 -10.62
N GLU A 102 16.03 -13.99 -11.80
CA GLU A 102 16.88 -14.53 -12.86
C GLU A 102 18.38 -14.39 -12.58
N GLN A 103 18.76 -13.37 -11.78
CA GLN A 103 20.19 -13.16 -11.48
C GLN A 103 20.40 -12.19 -10.31
N PRO A 104 21.29 -12.52 -9.35
CA PRO A 104 21.72 -11.60 -8.32
C PRO A 104 22.57 -10.47 -8.93
N LEU A 105 22.43 -9.25 -8.40
CA LEU A 105 23.12 -8.05 -8.91
C LEU A 105 24.38 -7.70 -8.12
N GLY A 106 24.49 -8.22 -6.88
CA GLY A 106 25.64 -8.01 -6.02
C GLY A 106 25.77 -6.58 -5.49
N PHE A 107 24.66 -5.89 -5.26
CA PHE A 107 24.66 -4.63 -4.53
C PHE A 107 24.81 -4.86 -3.03
N GLU A 108 25.23 -3.83 -2.29
CA GLU A 108 25.54 -3.91 -0.85
C GLU A 108 24.88 -2.79 -0.07
N GLY A 109 24.85 -2.93 1.27
CA GLY A 109 24.41 -1.93 2.23
C GLY A 109 22.93 -1.58 2.08
N ALA A 110 22.61 -0.29 2.10
CA ALA A 110 21.23 0.22 1.99
C ALA A 110 20.50 -0.21 0.71
N TYR A 111 21.20 -0.69 -0.30
CA TYR A 111 20.67 -1.06 -1.62
C TYR A 111 20.92 -2.53 -2.00
N GLN A 112 21.24 -3.40 -1.03
CA GLN A 112 21.57 -4.80 -1.33
C GLN A 112 20.43 -5.61 -1.97
N GLY A 113 19.16 -5.13 -1.87
CA GLY A 113 18.03 -5.74 -2.56
C GLY A 113 17.42 -6.96 -1.86
N TYR A 114 17.74 -7.17 -0.58
CA TYR A 114 17.14 -8.17 0.29
C TYR A 114 17.21 -7.69 1.75
N LEU A 115 16.34 -8.21 2.63
CA LEU A 115 16.37 -7.84 4.06
C LEU A 115 17.74 -8.15 4.67
N ASN A 116 18.32 -7.17 5.36
CA ASN A 116 19.56 -7.36 6.08
C ASN A 116 19.35 -7.98 7.46
N GLU A 117 20.44 -8.26 8.16
CA GLU A 117 20.42 -8.86 9.50
C GLU A 117 20.14 -7.84 10.61
N ASN A 118 20.20 -6.53 10.30
CA ASN A 118 19.95 -5.43 11.23
C ASN A 118 18.48 -5.02 11.30
N CYS A 119 17.57 -5.83 10.79
CA CYS A 119 16.13 -5.58 10.88
C CYS A 119 15.40 -6.82 11.39
N THR A 120 14.32 -6.60 12.11
CA THR A 120 13.34 -7.64 12.48
C THR A 120 12.05 -7.42 11.73
N THR A 121 11.31 -8.48 11.45
CA THR A 121 10.01 -8.40 10.79
C THR A 121 8.87 -8.34 11.80
N LEU A 122 7.72 -7.82 11.34
CA LEU A 122 6.49 -7.83 12.12
C LEU A 122 6.08 -9.25 12.56
N ALA A 123 6.33 -10.27 11.71
CA ALA A 123 6.07 -11.65 12.08
C ALA A 123 7.00 -12.14 13.20
N GLU A 124 8.31 -11.82 13.14
CA GLU A 124 9.25 -12.16 14.19
C GLU A 124 8.86 -11.52 15.53
N VAL A 125 8.44 -10.26 15.51
CA VAL A 125 8.01 -9.51 16.70
C VAL A 125 6.70 -10.09 17.27
N LEU A 126 5.69 -10.32 16.45
CA LEU A 126 4.39 -10.84 16.91
C LEU A 126 4.49 -12.28 17.46
N ARG A 127 5.43 -13.10 16.98
CA ARG A 127 5.71 -14.41 17.58
C ARG A 127 6.17 -14.30 19.04
N THR A 128 6.89 -13.25 19.42
CA THR A 128 7.29 -13.06 20.82
C THR A 128 6.11 -12.77 21.74
N ALA A 129 4.98 -12.30 21.16
CA ALA A 129 3.71 -12.12 21.84
C ALA A 129 2.75 -13.29 21.62
N ASP A 130 3.26 -14.45 21.23
CA ASP A 130 2.50 -15.70 21.04
C ASP A 130 1.39 -15.60 19.98
N TYR A 131 1.65 -14.93 18.85
CA TYR A 131 0.77 -14.96 17.68
C TYR A 131 1.12 -16.13 16.75
N SER A 132 0.11 -16.78 16.16
CA SER A 132 0.31 -17.61 14.98
C SER A 132 0.54 -16.69 13.78
N THR A 133 1.69 -16.83 13.11
CA THR A 133 2.12 -15.90 12.04
C THR A 133 2.00 -16.56 10.68
N LEU A 134 1.09 -16.04 9.86
CA LEU A 134 0.62 -16.64 8.62
C LEU A 134 0.82 -15.66 7.46
N MET A 135 1.30 -16.17 6.33
CA MET A 135 1.45 -15.34 5.13
C MET A 135 1.00 -16.08 3.88
N THR A 136 0.24 -15.37 3.04
CA THR A 136 -0.07 -15.83 1.68
C THR A 136 0.15 -14.70 0.67
N GLY A 137 0.61 -15.06 -0.55
CA GLY A 137 0.79 -14.13 -1.65
C GLY A 137 2.23 -13.71 -1.90
N LYS A 138 2.43 -12.47 -2.37
CA LYS A 138 3.71 -11.93 -2.83
C LYS A 138 4.60 -11.50 -1.66
N TRP A 139 5.82 -12.06 -1.59
CA TRP A 139 6.84 -11.66 -0.61
C TRP A 139 7.67 -10.45 -1.07
N HIS A 140 8.49 -10.62 -2.08
CA HIS A 140 9.32 -9.59 -2.73
C HIS A 140 10.31 -8.85 -1.81
N LEU A 141 10.92 -9.56 -0.85
CA LEU A 141 11.91 -9.02 0.11
C LEU A 141 13.24 -9.79 0.12
N GLY A 142 13.56 -10.48 -0.97
CA GLY A 142 14.81 -11.21 -1.16
C GLY A 142 14.56 -12.63 -1.66
N TYR A 143 14.85 -12.87 -2.95
CA TYR A 143 14.67 -14.16 -3.61
C TYR A 143 15.88 -15.09 -3.43
N HIS A 144 17.10 -14.57 -3.67
CA HIS A 144 18.32 -15.37 -3.75
C HIS A 144 18.87 -15.81 -2.39
N LYS A 145 18.46 -15.17 -1.30
CA LYS A 145 18.88 -15.53 0.06
C LYS A 145 17.76 -16.22 0.81
N LYS A 146 17.88 -17.54 1.01
CA LYS A 146 16.89 -18.33 1.75
C LYS A 146 16.67 -17.81 3.17
N SER A 147 17.68 -17.25 3.83
CA SER A 147 17.57 -16.60 5.15
C SER A 147 16.61 -15.40 5.17
N CYS A 148 16.27 -14.84 3.99
CA CYS A 148 15.29 -13.76 3.85
C CYS A 148 13.88 -14.25 3.47
N TRP A 149 13.67 -15.56 3.34
CA TRP A 149 12.35 -16.11 2.97
C TRP A 149 11.36 -16.04 4.14
N PRO A 150 10.04 -16.03 3.89
CA PRO A 150 9.04 -15.78 4.92
C PRO A 150 9.18 -16.64 6.18
N GLN A 151 9.38 -17.96 6.03
CA GLN A 151 9.52 -18.85 7.19
C GLN A 151 10.80 -18.61 8.00
N GLN A 152 11.87 -18.13 7.38
CA GLN A 152 13.11 -17.72 8.06
C GLN A 152 13.01 -16.32 8.67
N ARG A 153 11.95 -15.58 8.28
CA ARG A 153 11.67 -14.24 8.77
C ARG A 153 10.36 -14.19 9.57
N GLY A 154 10.12 -15.24 10.35
CA GLY A 154 9.14 -15.27 11.42
C GLY A 154 7.76 -15.82 11.06
N PHE A 155 7.42 -16.07 9.79
CA PHE A 155 6.14 -16.69 9.43
C PHE A 155 6.17 -18.20 9.68
N GLU A 156 5.21 -18.71 10.45
CA GLU A 156 5.05 -20.16 10.70
C GLU A 156 4.57 -20.88 9.45
N LYS A 157 3.70 -20.23 8.67
CA LYS A 157 3.17 -20.74 7.40
C LYS A 157 3.31 -19.71 6.30
N PHE A 158 3.64 -20.20 5.10
CA PHE A 158 3.77 -19.40 3.90
C PHE A 158 3.25 -20.16 2.68
N TYR A 159 2.46 -19.48 1.84
CA TYR A 159 2.08 -19.95 0.51
C TYR A 159 2.02 -18.78 -0.46
N GLY A 160 2.87 -18.73 -1.50
CA GLY A 160 2.86 -17.61 -2.43
C GLY A 160 4.06 -17.50 -3.33
N GLY A 161 4.16 -16.34 -4.00
CA GLY A 161 5.26 -16.00 -4.90
C GLY A 161 6.38 -15.23 -4.21
N MET A 162 7.62 -15.67 -4.41
CA MET A 162 8.81 -15.00 -3.84
C MET A 162 9.19 -13.73 -4.62
N SER A 163 8.84 -13.65 -5.92
CA SER A 163 9.24 -12.59 -6.84
C SER A 163 8.23 -11.45 -6.94
N GLY A 164 8.62 -10.39 -7.69
CA GLY A 164 7.83 -9.18 -7.84
C GLY A 164 6.62 -9.29 -8.75
N ALA A 165 6.72 -10.07 -9.85
CA ALA A 165 5.67 -10.22 -10.84
C ALA A 165 5.59 -11.66 -11.32
N PHE A 166 4.38 -12.19 -11.47
CA PHE A 166 4.14 -13.53 -11.99
C PHE A 166 2.72 -13.60 -12.60
N ASN A 167 2.52 -14.60 -13.46
CA ASN A 167 1.23 -14.87 -14.09
C ASN A 167 0.22 -15.37 -13.03
N TYR A 168 -1.03 -14.91 -13.08
CA TYR A 168 -2.05 -15.24 -12.06
C TYR A 168 -2.62 -16.63 -12.23
N PHE A 169 -2.64 -17.17 -13.46
CA PHE A 169 -3.14 -18.50 -13.77
C PHE A 169 -2.03 -19.56 -13.81
N LYS A 170 -0.85 -19.19 -14.35
CA LYS A 170 0.27 -20.11 -14.57
C LYS A 170 1.59 -19.48 -14.12
N PRO A 171 1.80 -19.33 -12.80
CA PRO A 171 3.10 -18.92 -12.27
C PRO A 171 4.10 -20.06 -12.45
N GLU A 172 5.27 -19.78 -13.05
CA GLU A 172 6.24 -20.81 -13.46
C GLU A 172 7.69 -20.46 -13.10
N GLY A 173 8.52 -21.48 -12.94
CA GLY A 173 9.98 -21.35 -12.75
C GLY A 173 10.33 -20.47 -11.56
N ASN A 174 11.26 -19.54 -11.74
CA ASN A 174 11.69 -18.60 -10.69
C ASN A 174 10.60 -17.59 -10.28
N ARG A 175 9.45 -17.61 -10.96
CA ARG A 175 8.26 -16.80 -10.68
C ARG A 175 7.04 -17.66 -10.33
N GLY A 176 7.30 -18.90 -9.95
CA GLY A 176 6.32 -19.87 -9.48
C GLY A 176 5.87 -19.66 -8.04
N ILE A 177 5.07 -20.60 -7.57
CA ILE A 177 4.56 -20.63 -6.19
C ILE A 177 5.47 -21.48 -5.31
N THR A 178 5.59 -21.06 -4.06
CA THR A 178 6.31 -21.75 -3.00
C THR A 178 5.34 -22.04 -1.86
N ASP A 179 5.30 -23.27 -1.35
CA ASP A 179 4.62 -23.66 -0.11
C ASP A 179 5.69 -23.92 0.95
N GLY A 180 5.62 -23.17 2.03
CA GLY A 180 6.70 -23.13 3.02
C GLY A 180 8.03 -22.70 2.38
N ASN A 181 8.93 -23.67 2.23
CA ASN A 181 10.25 -23.48 1.60
C ASN A 181 10.43 -24.32 0.33
N GLN A 182 9.36 -24.89 -0.21
CA GLN A 182 9.40 -25.78 -1.37
C GLN A 182 8.64 -25.16 -2.55
N PRO A 183 9.22 -25.13 -3.76
CA PRO A 183 8.45 -24.79 -4.94
C PRO A 183 7.37 -25.83 -5.18
N VAL A 184 6.19 -25.39 -5.60
CA VAL A 184 5.05 -26.24 -5.92
C VAL A 184 4.50 -25.93 -7.30
N GLU A 185 4.08 -26.97 -8.01
CA GLU A 185 3.33 -26.83 -9.26
C GLU A 185 1.86 -26.54 -8.94
N VAL A 186 1.24 -25.71 -9.75
CA VAL A 186 -0.18 -25.34 -9.59
C VAL A 186 -1.03 -26.07 -10.63
N GLY A 187 -2.26 -26.41 -10.27
CA GLY A 187 -3.22 -27.05 -11.18
C GLY A 187 -3.79 -26.08 -12.23
N ASP A 188 -4.53 -26.63 -13.20
CA ASP A 188 -5.13 -25.85 -14.29
C ASP A 188 -6.20 -24.86 -13.82
N ASP A 189 -6.85 -25.12 -12.69
CA ASP A 189 -7.86 -24.24 -12.07
C ASP A 189 -7.27 -23.16 -11.16
N PHE A 190 -5.94 -23.07 -11.11
CA PHE A 190 -5.27 -22.11 -10.24
C PHE A 190 -5.54 -20.66 -10.69
N TYR A 191 -5.88 -19.82 -9.71
CA TYR A 191 -5.90 -18.36 -9.85
C TYR A 191 -5.35 -17.73 -8.57
N SER A 192 -4.23 -17.01 -8.68
CA SER A 192 -3.44 -16.56 -7.51
C SER A 192 -4.26 -15.79 -6.47
N THR A 193 -5.15 -14.86 -6.91
CA THR A 193 -5.98 -14.07 -6.00
C THR A 193 -6.90 -14.94 -5.15
N ASP A 194 -7.50 -15.98 -5.76
CA ASP A 194 -8.34 -16.94 -5.04
C ASP A 194 -7.50 -17.83 -4.13
N ALA A 195 -6.45 -18.45 -4.69
CA ALA A 195 -5.61 -19.40 -3.99
C ALA A 195 -4.94 -18.82 -2.74
N PHE A 196 -4.49 -17.57 -2.79
CA PHE A 196 -3.89 -16.89 -1.63
C PHE A 196 -4.92 -16.67 -0.52
N THR A 197 -6.15 -16.32 -0.87
CA THR A 197 -7.23 -16.12 0.10
C THR A 197 -7.64 -17.45 0.72
N ASP A 198 -7.86 -18.47 -0.11
CA ASP A 198 -8.31 -19.79 0.35
C ASP A 198 -7.24 -20.43 1.26
N LYS A 199 -5.96 -20.31 0.92
CA LYS A 199 -4.84 -20.73 1.79
C LYS A 199 -4.73 -19.89 3.06
N GLY A 200 -4.99 -18.60 3.01
CA GLY A 200 -5.06 -17.75 4.20
C GLY A 200 -6.15 -18.20 5.17
N ILE A 201 -7.34 -18.50 4.66
CA ILE A 201 -8.46 -19.06 5.44
C ILE A 201 -8.11 -20.44 6.01
N GLU A 202 -7.51 -21.33 5.19
CA GLU A 202 -7.03 -22.65 5.63
C GLU A 202 -6.05 -22.50 6.81
N PHE A 203 -5.04 -21.62 6.68
CA PHE A 203 -4.04 -21.38 7.72
C PHE A 203 -4.66 -20.84 9.03
N ILE A 204 -5.61 -19.89 8.94
CA ILE A 204 -6.36 -19.42 10.11
C ILE A 204 -7.15 -20.57 10.75
N SER A 205 -7.87 -21.36 9.94
CA SER A 205 -8.65 -22.51 10.42
C SER A 205 -7.79 -23.53 11.17
N GLU A 206 -6.61 -23.86 10.62
CA GLU A 206 -5.68 -24.79 11.26
C GLU A 206 -5.10 -24.20 12.56
N ALA A 207 -4.71 -22.91 12.57
CA ALA A 207 -4.20 -22.24 13.77
C ALA A 207 -5.25 -22.24 14.89
N LYS A 208 -6.51 -21.91 14.57
CA LYS A 208 -7.62 -21.89 15.55
C LYS A 208 -8.07 -23.27 15.99
N LYS A 209 -7.90 -24.31 15.17
CA LYS A 209 -8.12 -25.71 15.60
C LYS A 209 -7.03 -26.20 16.56
N ALA A 210 -5.79 -25.77 16.34
CA ALA A 210 -4.66 -26.13 17.20
C ALA A 210 -4.72 -25.43 18.56
N ASP A 211 -5.07 -24.15 18.58
CA ASP A 211 -5.25 -23.33 19.79
C ASP A 211 -6.32 -22.25 19.54
N PRO A 212 -7.56 -22.47 20.05
CA PRO A 212 -8.67 -21.53 19.85
C PRO A 212 -8.44 -20.14 20.43
N ASP A 213 -7.65 -20.02 21.50
CA ASP A 213 -7.44 -18.76 22.23
C ASP A 213 -6.25 -17.96 21.67
N LYS A 214 -5.32 -18.62 20.97
CA LYS A 214 -4.15 -17.98 20.40
C LYS A 214 -4.53 -17.03 19.25
N PRO A 215 -4.15 -15.72 19.33
CA PRO A 215 -4.40 -14.79 18.24
C PRO A 215 -3.52 -15.11 17.02
N PHE A 216 -3.95 -14.65 15.84
CA PHE A 216 -3.18 -14.81 14.61
C PHE A 216 -2.85 -13.47 13.96
N PHE A 217 -1.74 -13.46 13.23
CA PHE A 217 -1.36 -12.44 12.27
C PHE A 217 -1.39 -13.06 10.86
N LEU A 218 -2.25 -12.55 9.98
CA LEU A 218 -2.26 -12.91 8.57
C LEU A 218 -1.78 -11.73 7.72
N TYR A 219 -0.70 -11.94 6.95
CA TYR A 219 -0.29 -11.06 5.87
C TYR A 219 -0.77 -11.65 4.54
N LEU A 220 -1.91 -11.13 4.02
CA LEU A 220 -2.47 -11.49 2.73
C LEU A 220 -2.00 -10.46 1.69
N ALA A 221 -0.97 -10.83 0.93
CA ALA A 221 -0.29 -9.95 -0.01
C ALA A 221 -0.62 -10.33 -1.46
N HIS A 222 -1.70 -9.78 -2.01
CA HIS A 222 -2.07 -10.04 -3.40
C HIS A 222 -1.01 -9.52 -4.38
N ASN A 223 -0.81 -10.22 -5.50
CA ASN A 223 -0.07 -9.73 -6.66
C ASN A 223 -0.97 -8.94 -7.62
N ALA A 224 -2.28 -8.98 -7.45
CA ALA A 224 -3.25 -8.17 -8.17
C ALA A 224 -3.31 -6.74 -7.60
N PRO A 225 -3.58 -5.71 -8.44
CA PRO A 225 -3.70 -5.73 -9.89
C PRO A 225 -2.39 -5.46 -10.65
N HIS A 226 -1.19 -5.87 -10.16
CA HIS A 226 0.08 -5.74 -10.88
C HIS A 226 0.05 -6.50 -12.22
N TRP A 227 0.74 -5.98 -13.22
CA TRP A 227 0.86 -6.70 -14.50
C TRP A 227 1.63 -8.05 -14.37
N PRO A 228 1.31 -9.03 -15.26
CA PRO A 228 0.32 -9.02 -16.32
C PRO A 228 -1.11 -9.00 -15.75
N LEU A 229 -2.00 -8.17 -16.36
CA LEU A 229 -3.38 -8.04 -15.91
C LEU A 229 -4.17 -9.27 -16.33
N ASN A 230 -4.15 -10.30 -15.51
CA ASN A 230 -4.80 -11.58 -15.77
C ASN A 230 -6.15 -11.65 -15.05
N ALA A 231 -7.12 -10.82 -15.46
CA ALA A 231 -8.48 -10.92 -14.94
C ALA A 231 -9.16 -12.23 -15.35
N LYS A 232 -9.99 -12.80 -14.48
CA LYS A 232 -10.91 -13.86 -14.88
C LYS A 232 -11.85 -13.33 -15.97
N TRP A 233 -12.14 -14.16 -16.97
CA TRP A 233 -12.94 -13.74 -18.11
C TRP A 233 -14.31 -13.15 -17.71
N LYS A 234 -15.01 -13.78 -16.76
CA LYS A 234 -16.29 -13.29 -16.22
C LYS A 234 -16.20 -11.89 -15.60
N ASP A 235 -15.10 -11.62 -14.88
CA ASP A 235 -14.89 -10.34 -14.18
C ASP A 235 -14.48 -9.25 -15.19
N TYR A 236 -13.66 -9.58 -16.21
CA TYR A 236 -13.39 -8.70 -17.34
C TYR A 236 -14.65 -8.29 -18.09
N GLN A 237 -15.54 -9.27 -18.44
CA GLN A 237 -16.77 -9.00 -19.19
C GLN A 237 -17.71 -8.01 -18.49
N LYS A 238 -17.69 -7.97 -17.15
CA LYS A 238 -18.46 -7.03 -16.34
C LYS A 238 -18.09 -5.56 -16.60
N TYR A 239 -16.83 -5.31 -16.98
CA TYR A 239 -16.29 -3.97 -17.20
C TYR A 239 -16.04 -3.61 -18.66
N LYS A 240 -16.08 -4.56 -19.58
CA LYS A 240 -15.93 -4.31 -21.02
C LYS A 240 -16.95 -3.31 -21.52
N GLY A 241 -16.50 -2.25 -22.20
CA GLY A 241 -17.33 -1.16 -22.70
C GLY A 241 -17.59 -0.03 -21.70
N LYS A 242 -17.15 -0.12 -20.46
CA LYS A 242 -17.32 0.94 -19.44
C LYS A 242 -16.31 2.10 -19.59
N TYR A 243 -15.23 1.91 -20.36
CA TYR A 243 -14.14 2.87 -20.50
C TYR A 243 -14.02 3.50 -21.89
N VAL A 244 -15.08 3.38 -22.69
CA VAL A 244 -15.14 3.89 -24.09
C VAL A 244 -15.06 5.42 -24.18
N ASP A 245 -15.43 6.15 -23.13
CA ASP A 245 -15.35 7.61 -23.05
C ASP A 245 -13.96 8.11 -22.63
N GLY A 246 -13.07 7.19 -22.23
CA GLY A 246 -11.66 7.43 -21.94
C GLY A 246 -11.34 8.03 -20.59
N TRP A 247 -10.04 8.31 -20.42
CA TRP A 247 -9.48 8.72 -19.13
C TRP A 247 -9.92 10.11 -18.67
N GLU A 248 -10.12 11.09 -19.55
CA GLU A 248 -10.58 12.42 -19.14
C GLU A 248 -11.99 12.36 -18.53
N ALA A 249 -12.89 11.55 -19.13
CA ALA A 249 -14.23 11.34 -18.60
C ALA A 249 -14.18 10.58 -17.26
N LEU A 250 -13.35 9.53 -17.19
CA LEU A 250 -13.16 8.74 -15.98
C LEU A 250 -12.65 9.60 -14.81
N MET A 251 -11.59 10.40 -15.02
CA MET A 251 -11.05 11.31 -14.00
C MET A 251 -12.10 12.30 -13.50
N LYS A 252 -12.88 12.87 -14.41
CA LYS A 252 -13.97 13.80 -14.07
C LYS A 252 -15.04 13.12 -13.20
N THR A 253 -15.46 11.93 -13.55
CA THR A 253 -16.48 11.17 -12.81
C THR A 253 -15.98 10.77 -11.43
N ARG A 254 -14.75 10.24 -11.35
CA ARG A 254 -14.13 9.85 -10.07
C ARG A 254 -13.96 11.04 -9.14
N LEU A 255 -13.48 12.19 -9.65
CA LEU A 255 -13.33 13.41 -8.84
C LEU A 255 -14.68 13.91 -8.30
N ALA A 256 -15.73 13.91 -9.13
CA ALA A 256 -17.06 14.30 -8.69
C ALA A 256 -17.54 13.41 -7.53
N ARG A 257 -17.37 12.09 -7.68
CA ARG A 257 -17.74 11.13 -6.63
C ARG A 257 -16.89 11.26 -5.36
N GLN A 258 -15.59 11.57 -5.48
CA GLN A 258 -14.72 11.86 -4.34
C GLN A 258 -15.19 13.07 -3.53
N LYS A 259 -15.68 14.12 -4.20
CA LYS A 259 -16.30 15.29 -3.56
C LYS A 259 -17.61 14.93 -2.88
N GLU A 260 -18.50 14.20 -3.54
CA GLU A 260 -19.75 13.71 -2.96
C GLU A 260 -19.53 12.85 -1.70
N LEU A 261 -18.47 12.05 -1.68
CA LEU A 261 -18.06 11.25 -0.52
C LEU A 261 -17.45 12.11 0.60
N GLY A 262 -17.13 13.38 0.38
CA GLY A 262 -16.42 14.25 1.32
C GLY A 262 -14.94 13.90 1.50
N LEU A 263 -14.35 13.18 0.54
CA LEU A 263 -12.93 12.83 0.54
C LEU A 263 -12.06 14.05 0.25
N PHE A 264 -12.53 14.91 -0.65
CA PHE A 264 -11.92 16.20 -1.00
C PHE A 264 -12.95 17.32 -0.94
N GLU A 265 -12.46 18.55 -0.73
CA GLU A 265 -13.28 19.76 -0.75
C GLU A 265 -13.70 20.13 -2.20
N GLU A 266 -14.78 20.92 -2.34
CA GLU A 266 -15.35 21.26 -3.65
C GLU A 266 -14.38 22.02 -4.56
N ASP A 267 -13.47 22.80 -3.99
CA ASP A 267 -12.52 23.65 -4.71
C ASP A 267 -11.21 22.96 -5.07
N ILE A 268 -11.05 21.67 -4.77
CA ILE A 268 -9.83 20.93 -5.15
C ILE A 268 -9.60 20.99 -6.66
N VAL A 269 -8.40 21.38 -7.05
CA VAL A 269 -7.94 21.40 -8.45
C VAL A 269 -7.23 20.08 -8.75
N PRO A 270 -7.76 19.21 -9.62
CA PRO A 270 -7.08 17.97 -9.95
C PRO A 270 -5.83 18.22 -10.77
N ALA A 271 -4.86 17.32 -10.67
CA ALA A 271 -3.72 17.29 -11.57
C ALA A 271 -4.18 17.06 -13.02
N PRO A 272 -3.55 17.72 -14.02
CA PRO A 272 -3.89 17.50 -15.41
C PRO A 272 -3.55 16.08 -15.84
N HIS A 273 -4.36 15.52 -16.74
CA HIS A 273 -4.07 14.22 -17.34
C HIS A 273 -2.76 14.24 -18.14
N VAL A 274 -2.01 13.15 -18.06
CA VAL A 274 -0.76 12.95 -18.82
C VAL A 274 -0.98 11.89 -19.89
N GLY A 275 -0.92 12.31 -21.16
CA GLY A 275 -1.12 11.44 -22.32
C GLY A 275 -1.81 12.15 -23.47
N PRO A 276 -2.07 11.46 -24.59
CA PRO A 276 -2.81 12.03 -25.70
C PRO A 276 -4.29 12.25 -25.32
N LYS A 277 -4.95 13.19 -25.98
CA LYS A 277 -6.40 13.34 -25.83
C LYS A 277 -7.09 12.07 -26.34
N TRP A 278 -8.05 11.55 -25.59
CA TRP A 278 -8.82 10.37 -26.00
C TRP A 278 -9.44 10.50 -27.39
N SER A 279 -9.99 11.69 -27.70
CA SER A 279 -10.58 11.99 -28.99
C SER A 279 -9.61 11.93 -30.19
N SER A 280 -8.31 11.99 -29.95
CA SER A 280 -7.28 11.90 -31.01
C SER A 280 -6.93 10.47 -31.41
N LEU A 281 -7.42 9.48 -30.67
CA LEU A 281 -7.13 8.07 -30.89
C LEU A 281 -8.07 7.45 -31.92
N SER A 282 -7.61 6.45 -32.68
CA SER A 282 -8.46 5.66 -33.57
C SER A 282 -9.43 4.78 -32.77
N ASP A 283 -10.56 4.41 -33.39
CA ASP A 283 -11.57 3.54 -32.76
C ASP A 283 -10.97 2.23 -32.28
N LYS A 284 -10.16 1.58 -33.15
CA LYS A 284 -9.46 0.34 -32.75
C LYS A 284 -8.58 0.52 -31.53
N LYS A 285 -7.86 1.68 -31.41
CA LYS A 285 -7.03 1.94 -30.25
C LYS A 285 -7.83 2.20 -28.99
N ARG A 286 -8.97 2.90 -29.10
CA ARG A 286 -9.90 3.10 -27.99
C ARG A 286 -10.50 1.79 -27.50
N GLU A 287 -10.84 0.88 -28.40
CA GLU A 287 -11.32 -0.47 -28.06
C GLU A 287 -10.27 -1.30 -27.30
N ASP A 288 -9.00 -1.29 -27.75
CA ASP A 288 -7.91 -1.96 -27.05
C ASP A 288 -7.68 -1.36 -25.65
N LEU A 289 -7.77 -0.03 -25.53
CA LEU A 289 -7.61 0.69 -24.26
C LEU A 289 -8.77 0.44 -23.28
N ASP A 290 -10.00 0.37 -23.76
CA ASP A 290 -11.16 -0.09 -22.97
C ASP A 290 -10.90 -1.51 -22.44
N SER A 291 -10.41 -2.41 -23.29
CA SER A 291 -10.09 -3.78 -22.89
C SER A 291 -8.99 -3.83 -21.80
N ILE A 292 -7.96 -2.98 -21.91
CA ILE A 292 -6.90 -2.90 -20.90
C ILE A 292 -7.45 -2.45 -19.55
N MET A 293 -8.26 -1.39 -19.53
CA MET A 293 -8.84 -0.88 -18.27
C MET A 293 -9.89 -1.83 -17.70
N ALA A 294 -10.69 -2.50 -18.56
CA ALA A 294 -11.62 -3.53 -18.13
C ALA A 294 -10.92 -4.73 -17.48
N ALA A 295 -9.75 -5.14 -17.99
CA ALA A 295 -8.93 -6.18 -17.36
C ALA A 295 -8.40 -5.74 -15.99
N TYR A 296 -7.95 -4.50 -15.88
CA TYR A 296 -7.51 -3.94 -14.60
C TYR A 296 -8.64 -3.91 -13.57
N ALA A 297 -9.82 -3.42 -13.97
CA ALA A 297 -11.01 -3.40 -13.13
C ALA A 297 -11.46 -4.80 -12.71
N GLY A 298 -11.39 -5.78 -13.62
CA GLY A 298 -11.68 -7.18 -13.31
C GLY A 298 -10.71 -7.80 -12.31
N CYS A 299 -9.43 -7.40 -12.31
CA CYS A 299 -8.48 -7.80 -11.27
C CYS A 299 -8.86 -7.24 -9.90
N ILE A 300 -9.32 -5.97 -9.82
CA ILE A 300 -9.74 -5.33 -8.57
C ILE A 300 -11.05 -5.95 -8.05
N ASP A 301 -12.00 -6.24 -8.92
CA ASP A 301 -13.22 -7.00 -8.58
C ASP A 301 -12.87 -8.37 -7.96
N GLY A 302 -11.89 -9.07 -8.53
CA GLY A 302 -11.36 -10.32 -7.96
C GLY A 302 -10.77 -10.14 -6.56
N ILE A 303 -10.10 -9.02 -6.28
CA ILE A 303 -9.62 -8.67 -4.93
C ILE A 303 -10.81 -8.45 -3.99
N ASP A 304 -11.84 -7.72 -4.42
CA ASP A 304 -13.03 -7.49 -3.60
C ASP A 304 -13.75 -8.81 -3.25
N GLN A 305 -13.91 -9.72 -4.21
CA GLN A 305 -14.43 -11.07 -3.97
C GLN A 305 -13.58 -11.83 -2.94
N SER A 306 -12.26 -11.68 -2.99
CA SER A 306 -11.31 -12.24 -2.02
C SER A 306 -11.54 -11.68 -0.61
N VAL A 307 -11.68 -10.37 -0.48
CA VAL A 307 -12.01 -9.70 0.80
C VAL A 307 -13.34 -10.23 1.34
N GLY A 308 -14.35 -10.39 0.47
CA GLY A 308 -15.65 -10.95 0.84
C GLY A 308 -15.56 -12.36 1.41
N ARG A 309 -14.77 -13.26 0.79
CA ARG A 309 -14.56 -14.62 1.29
C ARG A 309 -13.86 -14.64 2.66
N LEU A 310 -12.79 -13.84 2.80
CA LEU A 310 -12.05 -13.78 4.06
C LEU A 310 -12.92 -13.24 5.20
N THR A 311 -13.61 -12.10 4.97
CA THR A 311 -14.48 -11.50 5.99
C THR A 311 -15.68 -12.36 6.33
N GLY A 312 -16.27 -13.04 5.34
CA GLY A 312 -17.34 -14.03 5.55
C GLY A 312 -16.88 -15.17 6.45
N TYR A 313 -15.71 -15.75 6.19
CA TYR A 313 -15.13 -16.78 7.05
C TYR A 313 -14.89 -16.29 8.49
N LEU A 314 -14.33 -15.07 8.64
CA LEU A 314 -14.10 -14.48 9.98
C LEU A 314 -15.41 -14.20 10.73
N GLU A 315 -16.47 -13.81 10.04
CA GLU A 315 -17.81 -13.61 10.59
C GLU A 315 -18.43 -14.94 11.03
N GLU A 316 -18.43 -15.95 10.16
CA GLU A 316 -18.96 -17.30 10.43
C GLU A 316 -18.23 -18.03 11.56
N SER A 317 -16.91 -17.82 11.68
CA SER A 317 -16.08 -18.39 12.75
C SER A 317 -16.09 -17.58 14.05
N GLY A 318 -16.84 -16.46 14.12
CA GLY A 318 -16.91 -15.58 15.29
C GLY A 318 -15.62 -14.80 15.58
N GLN A 319 -14.71 -14.69 14.60
CA GLN A 319 -13.43 -13.99 14.76
C GLN A 319 -13.46 -12.53 14.36
N LEU A 320 -14.45 -12.09 13.52
CA LEU A 320 -14.44 -10.77 12.89
C LEU A 320 -14.42 -9.62 13.89
N ASP A 321 -15.20 -9.71 14.97
CA ASP A 321 -15.33 -8.64 15.95
C ASP A 321 -14.01 -8.27 16.60
N ASN A 322 -13.19 -9.27 16.95
CA ASN A 322 -11.86 -9.06 17.53
C ASN A 322 -10.72 -9.26 16.50
N THR A 323 -10.96 -8.87 15.26
CA THR A 323 -9.93 -8.84 14.20
C THR A 323 -9.78 -7.42 13.68
N VAL A 324 -8.56 -6.86 13.79
CA VAL A 324 -8.23 -5.63 13.07
C VAL A 324 -7.79 -6.00 11.66
N ILE A 325 -8.49 -5.44 10.65
CA ILE A 325 -8.20 -5.65 9.23
C ILE A 325 -7.72 -4.32 8.65
N PHE A 326 -6.52 -4.31 8.08
CA PHE A 326 -5.98 -3.20 7.31
C PHE A 326 -5.98 -3.58 5.83
N PHE A 327 -6.57 -2.73 4.99
CA PHE A 327 -6.57 -2.87 3.53
C PHE A 327 -5.87 -1.67 2.90
N LEU A 328 -4.86 -1.90 2.06
CA LEU A 328 -4.09 -0.83 1.40
C LEU A 328 -3.36 -1.31 0.14
N SER A 329 -2.86 -0.35 -0.68
CA SER A 329 -1.98 -0.62 -1.83
C SER A 329 -0.52 -0.31 -1.50
N ASP A 330 0.42 -1.02 -2.14
CA ASP A 330 1.86 -0.86 -1.90
C ASP A 330 2.49 0.33 -2.66
N ASN A 331 1.85 0.86 -3.68
CA ASN A 331 2.18 2.10 -4.39
C ASN A 331 0.98 2.56 -5.21
N GLY A 332 1.08 3.72 -5.85
CA GLY A 332 0.11 4.15 -6.84
C GLY A 332 0.07 3.24 -8.07
N ALA A 333 -0.93 3.42 -8.94
CA ALA A 333 -1.12 2.64 -10.16
C ALA A 333 0.13 2.64 -11.06
N CYS A 334 0.31 1.57 -11.82
CA CYS A 334 1.54 1.27 -12.55
C CYS A 334 1.52 1.80 -13.98
N GLN A 335 2.49 2.67 -14.30
CA GLN A 335 2.67 3.27 -15.63
C GLN A 335 3.38 2.34 -16.63
N GLU A 336 3.82 1.16 -16.23
CA GLU A 336 4.59 0.27 -17.09
C GLU A 336 3.73 -0.27 -18.26
N GLY A 337 4.34 -0.39 -19.45
CA GLY A 337 3.65 -0.72 -20.70
C GLY A 337 3.60 0.43 -21.71
N GLY A 338 4.32 1.54 -21.45
CA GLY A 338 4.36 2.72 -22.28
C GLY A 338 3.18 3.67 -22.02
N ILE A 339 3.03 4.70 -22.87
CA ILE A 339 2.01 5.74 -22.67
C ILE A 339 0.59 5.16 -22.73
N LEU A 340 0.33 4.26 -23.68
CA LEU A 340 -1.00 3.72 -23.98
C LEU A 340 -1.21 2.30 -23.45
N GLY A 341 -0.31 1.81 -22.58
CA GLY A 341 -0.40 0.43 -22.12
C GLY A 341 -0.07 -0.59 -23.21
N GLN A 342 -0.31 -1.86 -22.90
CA GLN A 342 -0.03 -2.98 -23.79
C GLN A 342 -1.12 -4.05 -23.66
N GLY A 343 -1.50 -4.64 -24.80
CA GLY A 343 -2.49 -5.73 -24.84
C GLY A 343 -3.81 -5.32 -25.48
N ASN A 344 -4.71 -6.26 -25.50
CA ASN A 344 -6.07 -6.16 -26.08
C ASN A 344 -6.95 -7.27 -25.48
N GLU A 345 -8.20 -7.39 -25.93
CA GLU A 345 -9.14 -8.43 -25.48
C GLU A 345 -8.62 -9.85 -25.67
N GLU A 346 -7.92 -10.13 -26.78
CA GLU A 346 -7.36 -11.47 -27.05
C GLU A 346 -6.37 -11.88 -25.97
N TRP A 347 -5.52 -10.94 -25.50
CA TRP A 347 -4.57 -11.21 -24.42
C TRP A 347 -5.22 -11.36 -23.05
N VAL A 348 -6.42 -10.83 -22.86
CA VAL A 348 -7.21 -11.09 -21.66
C VAL A 348 -7.83 -12.48 -21.70
N ARG A 349 -8.38 -12.87 -22.86
CA ARG A 349 -9.02 -14.17 -23.09
C ARG A 349 -8.02 -15.33 -23.05
N ASN A 350 -6.88 -15.13 -23.70
CA ASN A 350 -5.78 -16.09 -23.83
C ASN A 350 -4.48 -15.45 -23.34
N PRO A 351 -4.25 -15.40 -22.00
CA PRO A 351 -3.09 -14.72 -21.44
C PRO A 351 -1.78 -15.33 -21.95
N PRO A 352 -0.83 -14.51 -22.44
CA PRO A 352 0.51 -14.97 -22.77
C PRO A 352 1.23 -15.60 -21.57
N ALA A 353 2.15 -16.51 -21.82
CA ALA A 353 2.94 -17.16 -20.79
C ALA A 353 3.87 -16.19 -20.05
N GLY A 354 4.25 -16.57 -18.85
CA GLY A 354 5.20 -15.85 -18.00
C GLY A 354 4.68 -14.47 -17.60
N THR A 355 5.52 -13.45 -17.72
CA THR A 355 5.20 -12.05 -17.41
C THR A 355 4.86 -11.20 -18.63
N ALA A 356 4.74 -11.79 -19.81
CA ALA A 356 4.12 -11.13 -20.95
C ALA A 356 2.62 -10.97 -20.70
N GLY A 357 1.98 -9.95 -21.26
CA GLY A 357 0.54 -9.79 -21.10
C GLY A 357 0.08 -8.34 -21.01
N VAL A 358 -1.17 -8.17 -20.61
CA VAL A 358 -1.82 -6.86 -20.54
C VAL A 358 -1.17 -5.97 -19.48
N ARG A 359 -0.95 -4.70 -19.83
CA ARG A 359 -0.37 -3.68 -18.93
C ARG A 359 -1.15 -2.38 -19.04
N GLN A 360 -1.43 -1.77 -17.91
CA GLN A 360 -2.25 -0.56 -17.82
C GLN A 360 -1.66 0.62 -18.59
N GLY A 361 -0.38 0.88 -18.43
CA GLY A 361 0.31 2.01 -19.04
C GLY A 361 0.05 3.35 -18.37
N LEU A 362 0.80 4.36 -18.79
CA LEU A 362 0.88 5.66 -18.12
C LEU A 362 -0.45 6.41 -18.07
N ALA A 363 -1.19 6.45 -19.19
CA ALA A 363 -2.41 7.26 -19.28
C ALA A 363 -3.51 6.74 -18.33
N TRP A 364 -3.73 5.42 -18.28
CA TRP A 364 -4.67 4.84 -17.34
C TRP A 364 -4.16 4.86 -15.90
N ALA A 365 -2.85 4.65 -15.64
CA ALA A 365 -2.29 4.75 -14.30
C ALA A 365 -2.46 6.16 -13.71
N ASN A 366 -2.31 7.22 -14.55
CA ASN A 366 -2.59 8.59 -14.11
C ASN A 366 -4.07 8.78 -13.74
N ALA A 367 -5.01 8.24 -14.55
CA ALA A 367 -6.43 8.29 -14.23
C ALA A 367 -6.79 7.52 -12.96
N SER A 368 -6.16 6.37 -12.71
CA SER A 368 -6.32 5.55 -11.50
C SER A 368 -5.87 6.27 -10.22
N ASN A 369 -4.98 7.25 -10.32
CA ASN A 369 -4.51 8.04 -9.18
C ASN A 369 -5.26 9.37 -8.98
N THR A 370 -6.40 9.56 -9.65
CA THR A 370 -7.21 10.78 -9.50
C THR A 370 -7.47 11.12 -8.02
N PRO A 371 -7.27 12.37 -7.57
CA PRO A 371 -6.96 13.59 -8.34
C PRO A 371 -5.47 13.91 -8.44
N PHE A 372 -4.57 13.03 -8.00
CA PHE A 372 -3.16 13.28 -7.80
C PHE A 372 -2.35 13.20 -9.10
N ARG A 373 -1.20 13.88 -9.10
CA ARG A 373 -0.24 13.78 -10.19
C ARG A 373 0.71 12.62 -10.00
N LEU A 374 1.24 12.10 -11.12
CA LEU A 374 2.19 10.98 -11.17
C LEU A 374 1.60 9.65 -10.67
N TYR A 375 2.46 8.66 -10.42
CA TYR A 375 2.07 7.26 -10.27
C TYR A 375 3.23 6.49 -9.63
N LYS A 376 3.15 5.17 -9.54
CA LYS A 376 4.21 4.25 -9.08
C LYS A 376 5.59 4.74 -9.50
N HIS A 377 6.60 4.56 -8.66
CA HIS A 377 7.98 5.01 -8.77
C HIS A 377 8.23 6.42 -8.22
N PHE A 378 7.26 7.34 -8.30
CA PHE A 378 7.39 8.68 -7.77
C PHE A 378 6.93 8.77 -6.31
N VAL A 379 7.50 9.74 -5.57
CA VAL A 379 7.14 10.02 -4.18
C VAL A 379 6.23 11.26 -4.04
N HIS A 380 5.69 11.71 -5.16
CA HIS A 380 4.56 12.64 -5.23
C HIS A 380 3.27 11.95 -4.78
N GLU A 381 2.20 12.72 -4.54
CA GLU A 381 0.95 12.14 -4.02
C GLU A 381 0.43 10.96 -4.85
N GLY A 382 0.45 11.01 -6.19
CA GLY A 382 -0.04 9.90 -7.02
C GLY A 382 0.80 8.61 -6.97
N GLY A 383 2.05 8.68 -6.49
CA GLY A 383 2.87 7.49 -6.29
C GLY A 383 2.88 7.02 -4.84
N ALA A 384 2.87 7.95 -3.87
CA ALA A 384 3.07 7.66 -2.46
C ALA A 384 1.78 7.65 -1.62
N ALA A 385 0.73 8.41 -1.98
CA ALA A 385 -0.55 8.33 -1.27
C ALA A 385 -1.32 7.09 -1.70
N THR A 386 -1.81 6.32 -0.73
CA THR A 386 -2.55 5.08 -0.97
C THR A 386 -3.90 5.09 -0.26
N PRO A 387 -4.97 4.50 -0.86
CA PRO A 387 -6.18 4.24 -0.11
C PRO A 387 -5.84 3.26 1.02
N MET A 388 -6.28 3.59 2.23
CA MET A 388 -6.08 2.73 3.40
C MET A 388 -7.34 2.71 4.26
N ILE A 389 -7.78 1.51 4.60
CA ILE A 389 -8.94 1.25 5.45
C ILE A 389 -8.46 0.46 6.67
N ALA A 390 -8.90 0.87 7.87
CA ALA A 390 -8.78 0.08 9.09
C ALA A 390 -10.18 -0.30 9.56
N HIS A 391 -10.44 -1.60 9.68
CA HIS A 391 -11.70 -2.14 10.18
C HIS A 391 -11.42 -2.95 11.46
N TRP A 392 -12.08 -2.60 12.56
CA TRP A 392 -11.94 -3.32 13.82
C TRP A 392 -13.18 -3.06 14.70
N PRO A 393 -14.20 -3.92 14.66
CA PRO A 393 -15.45 -3.70 15.40
C PRO A 393 -15.26 -3.56 16.90
N ALA A 394 -14.39 -4.33 17.54
CA ALA A 394 -14.16 -4.24 18.98
C ALA A 394 -13.33 -3.00 19.40
N GLY A 395 -12.45 -2.47 18.52
CA GLY A 395 -11.50 -1.42 18.89
C GLY A 395 -11.85 -0.03 18.36
N ILE A 396 -12.49 0.09 17.18
CA ILE A 396 -12.88 1.38 16.62
C ILE A 396 -14.25 1.80 17.17
N PRO A 397 -14.35 2.93 17.91
CA PRO A 397 -15.61 3.42 18.45
C PRO A 397 -16.69 3.54 17.36
N ALA A 398 -17.92 3.14 17.68
CA ALA A 398 -19.04 3.19 16.74
C ALA A 398 -19.27 4.60 16.14
N SER A 399 -19.01 5.66 16.92
CA SER A 399 -19.10 7.05 16.46
C SER A 399 -18.08 7.46 15.41
N MET A 400 -17.01 6.66 15.22
CA MET A 400 -15.95 6.90 14.24
C MET A 400 -16.09 6.05 12.96
N ARG A 401 -16.89 4.99 13.01
CA ARG A 401 -17.06 4.10 11.85
C ARG A 401 -17.67 4.85 10.66
N GLY A 402 -17.17 4.54 9.47
CA GLY A 402 -17.54 5.21 8.23
C GLY A 402 -16.93 6.61 8.04
N ARG A 403 -16.16 7.11 9.00
CA ARG A 403 -15.53 8.43 8.93
C ARG A 403 -14.16 8.39 8.28
N PHE A 404 -13.62 9.59 8.01
CA PHE A 404 -12.27 9.78 7.53
C PHE A 404 -11.31 10.08 8.67
N ALA A 405 -10.18 9.36 8.72
CA ALA A 405 -8.99 9.75 9.45
C ALA A 405 -8.18 10.73 8.57
N ARG A 406 -8.14 12.00 8.99
CA ARG A 406 -7.48 13.07 8.20
C ARG A 406 -6.03 13.31 8.62
N GLN A 407 -5.58 12.71 9.68
CA GLN A 407 -4.18 12.72 10.10
C GLN A 407 -3.32 11.92 9.10
N HIS A 408 -2.08 12.37 8.89
CA HIS A 408 -1.15 11.60 8.08
C HIS A 408 -0.50 10.46 8.87
N ALA A 409 -0.39 9.31 8.21
CA ALA A 409 0.28 8.12 8.70
C ALA A 409 0.99 7.42 7.52
N TYR A 410 1.87 6.47 7.80
CA TYR A 410 2.62 5.79 6.75
C TYR A 410 3.00 4.34 7.15
N LEU A 411 3.58 3.62 6.25
CA LEU A 411 3.79 2.17 6.39
C LEU A 411 4.64 1.75 7.60
N ALA A 412 5.64 2.52 7.99
CA ALA A 412 6.45 2.16 9.15
C ALA A 412 5.65 2.18 10.47
N ASP A 413 4.46 2.81 10.48
CA ASP A 413 3.56 2.87 11.63
C ASP A 413 2.93 1.51 11.97
N PHE A 414 2.92 0.56 11.02
CA PHE A 414 2.38 -0.77 11.27
C PHE A 414 3.12 -1.51 12.38
N MET A 415 4.45 -1.46 12.41
CA MET A 415 5.23 -2.14 13.44
C MET A 415 4.84 -1.67 14.85
N PRO A 416 4.98 -0.38 15.23
CA PRO A 416 4.61 0.06 16.56
C PRO A 416 3.10 -0.07 16.85
N THR A 417 2.23 0.04 15.84
CA THR A 417 0.77 -0.18 16.01
C THR A 417 0.48 -1.63 16.39
N CYS A 418 0.99 -2.59 15.61
CA CYS A 418 0.75 -4.00 15.88
C CYS A 418 1.40 -4.44 17.19
N MET A 419 2.57 -3.88 17.54
CA MET A 419 3.22 -4.14 18.84
C MET A 419 2.33 -3.70 20.00
N GLU A 420 1.79 -2.49 19.95
CA GLU A 420 0.91 -1.96 20.99
C GLU A 420 -0.36 -2.81 21.12
N LEU A 421 -1.01 -3.16 20.00
CA LEU A 421 -2.22 -3.99 19.98
C LEU A 421 -1.96 -5.42 20.48
N ALA A 422 -0.78 -5.95 20.26
CA ALA A 422 -0.39 -7.31 20.64
C ALA A 422 0.25 -7.39 22.04
N GLY A 423 0.66 -6.26 22.63
CA GLY A 423 1.52 -6.24 23.81
C GLY A 423 2.90 -6.84 23.54
N ALA A 424 3.42 -6.70 22.32
CA ALA A 424 4.71 -7.23 21.90
C ALA A 424 5.86 -6.27 22.20
N ASN A 425 7.06 -6.80 22.42
CA ASN A 425 8.27 -6.02 22.64
C ASN A 425 9.15 -5.99 21.39
N TYR A 426 9.72 -4.83 21.09
CA TYR A 426 10.70 -4.68 20.03
C TYR A 426 12.10 -5.10 20.55
N PRO A 427 12.91 -5.81 19.75
CA PRO A 427 14.25 -6.21 20.17
C PRO A 427 15.20 -5.03 20.37
N ASP A 428 15.93 -4.99 21.49
CA ASP A 428 16.85 -3.88 21.83
C ASP A 428 18.07 -3.76 20.91
N ASN A 429 18.44 -4.86 20.23
CA ASN A 429 19.60 -4.91 19.35
C ASN A 429 19.33 -4.51 17.89
N ILE A 430 18.11 -4.12 17.59
CA ILE A 430 17.67 -3.68 16.25
C ILE A 430 17.46 -2.15 16.26
N PRO A 431 17.71 -1.42 15.15
CA PRO A 431 17.43 0.01 15.07
C PRO A 431 15.97 0.32 15.43
N THR A 432 15.77 1.38 16.20
CA THR A 432 14.42 1.84 16.59
C THR A 432 13.54 2.08 15.36
N THR A 433 12.25 1.73 15.46
CA THR A 433 11.28 1.95 14.39
C THR A 433 11.20 3.42 13.96
N ALA A 434 11.05 3.65 12.68
CA ALA A 434 10.84 4.99 12.12
C ALA A 434 9.36 5.45 12.30
N GLY A 435 8.44 4.51 12.49
CA GLY A 435 7.00 4.74 12.63
C GLY A 435 6.56 5.11 14.05
N LYS A 436 5.28 5.47 14.15
CA LYS A 436 4.55 5.74 15.40
C LYS A 436 3.27 4.91 15.43
N SER A 437 2.81 4.56 16.62
CA SER A 437 1.57 3.79 16.75
C SER A 437 0.34 4.59 16.32
N MET A 438 -0.51 3.97 15.52
CA MET A 438 -1.84 4.46 15.16
C MET A 438 -2.94 3.98 16.13
N ALA A 439 -2.62 3.18 17.16
CA ALA A 439 -3.62 2.60 18.06
C ALA A 439 -4.48 3.67 18.73
N GLY A 440 -3.87 4.77 19.17
CA GLY A 440 -4.60 5.93 19.71
C GLY A 440 -5.59 6.52 18.70
N LEU A 441 -5.18 6.70 17.43
CA LEU A 441 -6.06 7.19 16.36
C LEU A 441 -7.23 6.21 16.11
N LEU A 442 -6.96 4.90 16.07
CA LEU A 442 -8.00 3.88 15.92
C LEU A 442 -8.98 3.91 17.10
N GLY A 443 -8.50 4.16 18.33
CA GLY A 443 -9.30 4.30 19.54
C GLY A 443 -10.02 5.66 19.67
N GLY A 444 -9.85 6.58 18.72
CA GLY A 444 -10.54 7.88 18.70
C GLY A 444 -9.75 9.05 19.27
N SER A 445 -8.46 8.90 19.52
CA SER A 445 -7.61 10.02 19.91
C SER A 445 -7.54 11.08 18.80
N ALA A 446 -7.64 12.36 19.21
CA ALA A 446 -7.44 13.50 18.33
C ALA A 446 -5.95 13.91 18.20
N GLU A 447 -5.07 13.34 19.02
CA GLU A 447 -3.64 13.63 18.98
C GLU A 447 -3.02 13.19 17.66
N PRO A 448 -2.17 14.01 17.04
CA PRO A 448 -1.53 13.65 15.77
C PRO A 448 -0.62 12.42 15.93
N VAL A 449 -0.68 11.50 14.97
CA VAL A 449 0.23 10.35 14.92
C VAL A 449 1.67 10.82 14.76
N HIS A 450 1.88 11.83 13.91
CA HIS A 450 3.21 12.40 13.63
C HIS A 450 3.28 13.90 13.88
N SER A 451 4.26 14.32 14.68
CA SER A 451 4.78 15.68 14.77
C SER A 451 6.15 15.81 14.06
N GLU A 452 6.84 14.69 13.89
CA GLU A 452 8.14 14.59 13.25
C GLU A 452 8.02 14.44 11.72
N PRO A 453 9.08 14.81 10.95
CA PRO A 453 9.04 14.67 9.50
C PRO A 453 9.09 13.22 9.04
N ILE A 454 8.38 12.93 7.96
CA ILE A 454 8.45 11.66 7.22
C ILE A 454 9.29 11.87 5.96
N TYR A 455 10.15 10.92 5.63
CA TYR A 455 11.12 11.03 4.55
C TYR A 455 10.96 9.92 3.51
N TRP A 456 11.21 10.26 2.25
CA TRP A 456 11.23 9.32 1.14
C TRP A 456 12.47 9.51 0.27
N GLU A 457 12.95 8.42 -0.24
CA GLU A 457 13.81 8.34 -1.42
C GLU A 457 13.52 7.03 -2.16
N HIS A 458 13.37 7.13 -3.47
CA HIS A 458 13.37 5.98 -4.37
C HIS A 458 13.95 6.38 -5.73
N GLU A 459 15.09 5.76 -6.07
CA GLU A 459 15.82 6.02 -7.32
C GLU A 459 16.01 7.52 -7.63
N GLY A 460 16.28 8.33 -6.60
CA GLY A 460 16.54 9.77 -6.65
C GLY A 460 15.31 10.66 -6.60
N ASN A 461 14.11 10.09 -6.74
CA ASN A 461 12.90 10.81 -6.35
C ASN A 461 12.89 10.94 -4.83
N ALA A 462 12.70 12.13 -4.32
CA ALA A 462 12.90 12.42 -2.90
C ALA A 462 11.78 13.31 -2.35
N ALA A 463 11.42 13.11 -1.08
CA ALA A 463 10.43 13.95 -0.41
C ALA A 463 10.63 14.04 1.09
N VAL A 464 10.08 15.11 1.67
CA VAL A 464 9.86 15.30 3.11
C VAL A 464 8.44 15.78 3.32
N ARG A 465 7.68 15.15 4.21
CA ARG A 465 6.40 15.61 4.72
C ARG A 465 6.58 16.07 6.16
N TRP A 466 6.28 17.34 6.47
CA TRP A 466 6.39 17.89 7.82
C TRP A 466 5.28 18.88 8.13
N GLY A 467 4.40 18.53 9.03
CA GLY A 467 3.18 19.28 9.28
C GLY A 467 2.34 19.40 8.00
N ASP A 468 1.99 20.61 7.57
CA ASP A 468 1.25 20.83 6.33
C ASP A 468 2.13 20.99 5.08
N TRP A 469 3.45 20.94 5.26
CA TRP A 469 4.40 21.11 4.16
C TRP A 469 4.84 19.78 3.57
N LYS A 470 4.94 19.74 2.25
CA LYS A 470 5.62 18.68 1.50
C LYS A 470 6.64 19.27 0.55
N LEU A 471 7.90 18.91 0.77
CA LEU A 471 9.00 19.14 -0.16
C LEU A 471 9.17 17.87 -1.00
N VAL A 472 9.22 18.00 -2.33
CA VAL A 472 9.34 16.83 -3.21
C VAL A 472 10.14 17.19 -4.46
N ARG A 473 10.83 16.21 -5.04
CA ARG A 473 11.46 16.36 -6.36
C ARG A 473 11.45 15.03 -7.12
N GLU A 474 11.35 15.14 -8.43
CA GLU A 474 11.77 14.09 -9.34
C GLU A 474 13.31 14.06 -9.43
N TYR A 475 13.84 12.89 -9.76
CA TYR A 475 15.29 12.76 -10.00
C TYR A 475 15.81 13.79 -10.99
N LYS A 476 16.90 14.48 -10.63
CA LYS A 476 17.54 15.56 -11.41
C LYS A 476 16.68 16.80 -11.66
N LYS A 477 15.50 16.93 -11.04
CA LYS A 477 14.69 18.13 -11.09
C LYS A 477 14.92 19.00 -9.85
N PRO A 478 14.62 20.30 -9.91
CA PRO A 478 14.60 21.15 -8.72
C PRO A 478 13.61 20.66 -7.67
N TRP A 479 13.83 21.03 -6.42
CA TRP A 479 12.87 20.85 -5.36
C TRP A 479 11.60 21.69 -5.60
N GLU A 480 10.45 21.09 -5.36
CA GLU A 480 9.13 21.70 -5.31
C GLU A 480 8.64 21.68 -3.87
N LEU A 481 7.91 22.73 -3.46
CA LEU A 481 7.36 22.86 -2.10
C LEU A 481 5.86 23.12 -2.18
N PHE A 482 5.07 22.38 -1.41
CA PHE A 482 3.62 22.48 -1.39
C PHE A 482 3.06 22.58 0.03
N ASP A 483 2.00 23.39 0.21
CA ASP A 483 1.14 23.37 1.39
C ASP A 483 0.04 22.33 1.14
N ILE A 484 0.25 21.13 1.65
CA ILE A 484 -0.63 19.97 1.38
C ILE A 484 -2.02 20.11 2.02
N ALA A 485 -2.16 20.93 3.05
CA ALA A 485 -3.48 21.23 3.60
C ALA A 485 -4.38 21.98 2.61
N LYS A 486 -3.78 22.79 1.71
CA LYS A 486 -4.48 23.59 0.71
C LYS A 486 -4.35 23.02 -0.71
N ASP A 487 -3.29 22.29 -0.99
CA ASP A 487 -2.93 21.79 -2.33
C ASP A 487 -2.46 20.35 -2.29
N ARG A 488 -3.40 19.42 -2.04
CA ARG A 488 -3.14 17.96 -2.03
C ARG A 488 -2.70 17.42 -3.40
N THR A 489 -2.93 18.15 -4.46
CA THR A 489 -2.62 17.72 -5.82
C THR A 489 -1.26 18.18 -6.33
N GLU A 490 -0.53 18.93 -5.48
CA GLU A 490 0.84 19.41 -5.78
C GLU A 490 0.90 20.29 -7.06
N MET A 491 -0.05 21.23 -7.21
CA MET A 491 -0.17 22.07 -8.40
C MET A 491 0.39 23.47 -8.22
N ASN A 492 0.46 23.98 -7.00
CA ASN A 492 0.95 25.32 -6.68
C ASN A 492 2.32 25.26 -5.99
N ASN A 493 3.38 25.26 -6.78
CA ASN A 493 4.74 25.15 -6.27
C ASN A 493 5.22 26.45 -5.58
N LEU A 494 5.34 26.42 -4.27
CA LEU A 494 5.75 27.53 -3.39
C LEU A 494 7.27 27.62 -3.18
N ALA A 495 8.09 26.81 -3.83
CA ALA A 495 9.54 26.72 -3.58
C ALA A 495 10.29 28.05 -3.79
N LYS A 496 9.75 28.98 -4.58
CA LYS A 496 10.34 30.32 -4.80
C LYS A 496 9.85 31.34 -3.77
N SER A 497 8.54 31.38 -3.47
CA SER A 497 7.94 32.31 -2.51
C SER A 497 8.30 31.98 -1.07
N GLU A 498 8.35 30.67 -0.74
CA GLU A 498 8.64 30.13 0.59
C GLU A 498 10.06 29.54 0.65
N SER A 499 11.05 30.29 0.16
CA SER A 499 12.43 29.79 0.01
C SER A 499 13.07 29.38 1.34
N ALA A 500 12.80 30.08 2.44
CA ALA A 500 13.31 29.74 3.76
C ALA A 500 12.77 28.38 4.26
N GLN A 501 11.47 28.12 4.05
CA GLN A 501 10.86 26.83 4.40
C GLN A 501 11.40 25.70 3.52
N ARG A 502 11.54 25.94 2.20
CA ARG A 502 12.18 24.99 1.27
C ARG A 502 13.59 24.63 1.75
N ASP A 503 14.45 25.62 2.01
CA ASP A 503 15.87 25.39 2.36
C ASP A 503 16.00 24.65 3.69
N LYS A 504 15.12 24.96 4.66
CA LYS A 504 15.03 24.22 5.91
C LYS A 504 14.72 22.75 5.66
N MET A 505 13.72 22.43 4.86
CA MET A 505 13.31 21.06 4.58
C MET A 505 14.33 20.30 3.71
N VAL A 506 15.05 21.00 2.81
CA VAL A 506 16.18 20.43 2.06
C VAL A 506 17.27 19.97 3.03
N ALA A 507 17.67 20.84 3.96
CA ALA A 507 18.70 20.50 4.96
C ALA A 507 18.27 19.31 5.86
N MET A 508 16.98 19.23 6.19
CA MET A 508 16.42 18.08 6.92
C MET A 508 16.56 16.79 6.11
N TRP A 509 16.16 16.79 4.83
CA TRP A 509 16.29 15.63 3.95
C TRP A 509 17.74 15.21 3.75
N GLU A 510 18.66 16.14 3.52
CA GLU A 510 20.09 15.85 3.35
C GLU A 510 20.70 15.21 4.60
N THR A 511 20.29 15.68 5.79
CA THR A 511 20.71 15.11 7.07
C THR A 511 20.22 13.68 7.23
N TRP A 512 18.94 13.44 6.93
CA TRP A 512 18.34 12.11 6.93
C TRP A 512 18.99 11.19 5.88
N ALA A 513 19.18 11.66 4.67
CA ALA A 513 19.79 10.92 3.57
C ALA A 513 21.21 10.45 3.92
N LYS A 514 22.02 11.34 4.49
CA LYS A 514 23.37 10.99 4.96
C LYS A 514 23.34 9.94 6.07
N LYS A 515 22.42 10.08 7.03
CA LYS A 515 22.27 9.13 8.15
C LYS A 515 21.88 7.72 7.69
N HIS A 516 21.08 7.62 6.63
CA HIS A 516 20.55 6.36 6.12
C HIS A 516 21.23 5.86 4.84
N GLU A 517 22.45 6.37 4.58
CA GLU A 517 23.30 5.93 3.46
C GLU A 517 22.61 6.03 2.09
N VAL A 518 21.74 7.04 1.94
CA VAL A 518 21.08 7.28 0.65
C VAL A 518 22.13 7.67 -0.39
N ALA A 519 22.27 6.81 -1.40
CA ALA A 519 23.19 7.03 -2.51
C ALA A 519 22.46 7.60 -3.72
N PHE A 520 23.18 8.39 -4.52
CA PHE A 520 22.59 8.94 -5.75
C PHE A 520 22.40 7.86 -6.83
N PRO A 521 21.31 7.96 -7.62
CA PRO A 521 20.84 6.89 -8.50
C PRO A 521 21.76 6.52 -9.65
N GLU A 522 22.70 7.37 -10.06
CA GLU A 522 23.68 7.01 -11.10
C GLU A 522 24.41 5.70 -10.76
N ARG A 523 24.52 5.38 -9.47
CA ARG A 523 25.20 4.19 -8.98
C ARG A 523 24.26 2.99 -8.84
N PHE A 524 22.96 3.21 -8.61
CA PHE A 524 22.02 2.19 -8.15
C PHE A 524 20.69 2.15 -8.91
N ASN A 525 20.52 2.94 -10.00
CA ASN A 525 19.27 2.87 -10.77
C ASN A 525 19.17 1.51 -11.48
N MET A 526 18.28 0.66 -10.97
CA MET A 526 18.08 -0.72 -11.42
C MET A 526 17.74 -0.79 -12.92
N TYR A 527 16.87 0.09 -13.41
CA TYR A 527 16.49 0.07 -14.82
C TYR A 527 17.63 0.47 -15.75
N GLN A 528 18.42 1.48 -15.38
CA GLN A 528 19.59 1.87 -16.16
C GLN A 528 20.64 0.76 -16.15
N PHE A 529 20.83 0.12 -15.01
CA PHE A 529 21.76 -1.01 -14.87
C PHE A 529 21.33 -2.21 -15.73
N LEU A 530 20.07 -2.63 -15.64
CA LEU A 530 19.52 -3.74 -16.43
C LEU A 530 19.55 -3.44 -17.93
N ASN A 531 19.18 -2.23 -18.36
CA ASN A 531 19.24 -1.81 -19.75
C ASN A 531 20.69 -1.79 -20.27
N LYS A 532 21.66 -1.38 -19.46
CA LYS A 532 23.08 -1.42 -19.82
C LYS A 532 23.56 -2.87 -19.99
N LYS A 533 23.22 -3.77 -19.06
CA LYS A 533 23.56 -5.20 -19.17
C LYS A 533 22.90 -5.86 -20.37
N ARG A 534 21.62 -5.56 -20.65
CA ARG A 534 20.91 -6.07 -21.82
C ARG A 534 21.59 -5.63 -23.12
N LYS A 535 21.94 -4.34 -23.27
CA LYS A 535 22.69 -3.85 -24.43
C LYS A 535 24.03 -4.54 -24.57
N GLN A 536 24.79 -4.74 -23.48
CA GLN A 536 26.06 -5.47 -23.51
C GLN A 536 25.88 -6.93 -23.95
N ALA A 537 24.82 -7.60 -23.48
CA ALA A 537 24.52 -8.97 -23.92
C ALA A 537 24.12 -9.05 -25.41
N GLU A 538 23.30 -8.10 -25.88
CA GLU A 538 22.93 -7.99 -27.31
C GLU A 538 24.16 -7.72 -28.23
N GLU A 539 25.07 -6.86 -27.77
CA GLU A 539 26.34 -6.60 -28.50
C GLU A 539 27.28 -7.81 -28.50
N ALA A 540 27.36 -8.52 -27.36
CA ALA A 540 28.16 -9.76 -27.27
C ALA A 540 27.60 -10.87 -28.18
N ALA A 541 26.29 -11.00 -28.29
CA ALA A 541 25.61 -11.95 -29.18
C ALA A 541 25.82 -11.64 -30.68
N LYS A 542 25.97 -10.36 -31.05
CA LYS A 542 26.27 -9.94 -32.44
C LYS A 542 27.72 -10.13 -32.84
N ARG A 543 28.62 -10.36 -31.86
CA ARG A 543 30.07 -10.61 -32.12
C ARG A 543 30.42 -12.10 -32.23
N LYS A 544 29.46 -12.98 -31.89
CA LYS A 544 29.53 -14.44 -32.13
C LYS A 544 28.78 -14.80 -33.41
#